data_41cd4f8ca8d251896a3279aee88c294e
#
_entry.id   41cd4f8ca8d251896a3279aee88c294e
#
_cell.length_a   1.000
_cell.length_b   1.000
_cell.length_c   1.000
_cell.angle_alpha   90.00
_cell.angle_beta   90.00
_cell.angle_gamma   90.00
#
_symmetry.space_group_name_H-M   'P 1'
#
loop_
_entity.id
_entity.type
_entity.pdbx_description
1 polymer ?
#
loop_
_entity_poly.entity_id
_entity_poly.type
_entity_poly.pdbx_seq_one_letter_code
_entity_poly.pdbx_strand_id
1 'polypeptide(L)'
;MNKTLRILSFLMFTAITVNAQITLTQANLPTAGSAFILAGDTTYSANITPGGANQTWDYSGLINGSQDTMGFVASSASPYASSFPLANLAANSQKDSIWTFFINNSTGFYVNGAYPYGVNGIAGVSNFALVYNPSQIFAPVPFTFGNTRNDVSRFKIDIDTLSQHLRLVHRTESALEADGYGSLTLPNGTYPNTLRIKTISTVYDSLFVDLLGIGFYTLLNSSVTQSSNYHWYRNSQPAYLLGLDGDSLGTVMNSSEYILNGTSTGIEQPQGTVKSVAVYPNPATAQINFILPETAKNNTSIKIYNTEGKLVRETLIDGLNGYGFGTSNMENGLYFYSIVGTDANYNGRFVVAH
;
A
#
# COMPACT_ATOMS: atom_id res chain seq x y z
N MET A 1 -25.74 -65.01 -35.11
CA MET A 1 -26.27 -63.58 -35.02
C MET A 1 -25.68 -62.96 -33.75
N ASN A 2 -24.49 -62.33 -33.90
CA ASN A 2 -23.76 -61.80 -32.77
C ASN A 2 -24.11 -60.32 -32.58
N LYS A 3 -24.71 -59.99 -31.45
CA LYS A 3 -24.97 -58.61 -31.05
C LYS A 3 -23.77 -58.09 -30.23
N THR A 4 -22.91 -57.30 -30.86
CA THR A 4 -21.86 -56.56 -30.19
C THR A 4 -22.44 -55.36 -29.42
N LEU A 5 -22.41 -55.45 -28.06
CA LEU A 5 -22.78 -54.39 -27.15
C LEU A 5 -21.64 -53.36 -27.12
N ARG A 6 -21.83 -52.14 -27.68
CA ARG A 6 -20.88 -51.05 -27.57
C ARG A 6 -21.17 -50.31 -26.27
N ILE A 7 -20.27 -50.49 -25.28
CA ILE A 7 -20.27 -49.68 -24.05
C ILE A 7 -19.60 -48.35 -24.42
N LEU A 8 -20.41 -47.27 -24.45
CA LEU A 8 -19.95 -45.90 -24.61
C LEU A 8 -19.53 -45.40 -23.22
N SER A 9 -18.21 -45.41 -22.95
CA SER A 9 -17.68 -44.84 -21.70
C SER A 9 -17.73 -43.32 -21.78
N PHE A 10 -18.64 -42.70 -21.03
CA PHE A 10 -18.78 -41.25 -20.90
C PHE A 10 -17.72 -40.79 -19.85
N LEU A 11 -16.57 -40.31 -20.32
CA LEU A 11 -15.57 -39.64 -19.47
C LEU A 11 -16.16 -38.29 -19.05
N MET A 12 -16.64 -38.23 -17.81
CA MET A 12 -17.05 -36.97 -17.19
C MET A 12 -15.78 -36.18 -16.81
N PHE A 13 -15.38 -35.25 -17.67
CA PHE A 13 -14.35 -34.26 -17.34
C PHE A 13 -14.94 -33.33 -16.29
N THR A 14 -14.67 -33.56 -15.01
CA THR A 14 -14.86 -32.54 -13.97
C THR A 14 -13.81 -31.48 -14.20
N ALA A 15 -14.24 -30.30 -14.68
CA ALA A 15 -13.39 -29.12 -14.70
C ALA A 15 -13.08 -28.75 -13.26
N ILE A 16 -11.91 -29.17 -12.78
CA ILE A 16 -11.36 -28.66 -11.53
C ILE A 16 -10.95 -27.22 -11.84
N THR A 17 -11.71 -26.26 -11.34
CA THR A 17 -11.29 -24.85 -11.32
C THR A 17 -10.08 -24.76 -10.40
N VAL A 18 -8.89 -24.87 -10.98
CA VAL A 18 -7.65 -24.57 -10.26
C VAL A 18 -7.67 -23.06 -10.02
N ASN A 19 -8.03 -22.65 -8.82
CA ASN A 19 -7.77 -21.29 -8.39
C ASN A 19 -6.27 -21.06 -8.50
N ALA A 20 -5.85 -20.16 -9.37
CA ALA A 20 -4.44 -19.87 -9.56
C ALA A 20 -3.89 -19.34 -8.23
N GLN A 21 -2.97 -20.10 -7.65
CA GLN A 21 -2.24 -19.72 -6.46
C GLN A 21 -1.51 -18.41 -6.73
N ILE A 22 -1.77 -17.39 -5.88
CA ILE A 22 -1.08 -16.11 -6.06
C ILE A 22 0.38 -16.20 -5.59
N THR A 23 1.23 -15.47 -6.28
CA THR A 23 2.61 -15.20 -5.86
C THR A 23 2.68 -13.71 -5.51
N LEU A 24 3.05 -13.39 -4.28
CA LEU A 24 3.37 -12.03 -3.90
C LEU A 24 4.66 -11.62 -4.61
N THR A 25 4.62 -10.51 -5.32
CA THR A 25 5.73 -9.96 -6.09
C THR A 25 5.97 -8.52 -5.70
N GLN A 26 7.03 -7.90 -6.17
CA GLN A 26 7.31 -6.49 -5.91
C GLN A 26 6.17 -5.56 -6.37
N ALA A 27 5.42 -5.93 -7.41
CA ALA A 27 4.26 -5.17 -7.88
C ALA A 27 3.09 -5.11 -6.87
N ASN A 28 3.09 -5.98 -5.86
CA ASN A 28 2.11 -6.01 -4.79
C ASN A 28 2.53 -5.21 -3.55
N LEU A 29 3.66 -4.50 -3.63
CA LEU A 29 4.23 -3.73 -2.52
C LEU A 29 4.01 -2.23 -2.73
N PRO A 30 3.93 -1.42 -1.66
CA PRO A 30 3.76 0.02 -1.77
C PRO A 30 4.87 0.69 -2.58
N THR A 31 4.51 1.72 -3.32
CA THR A 31 5.44 2.59 -4.06
C THR A 31 5.21 4.05 -3.66
N ALA A 32 6.14 4.93 -4.01
CA ALA A 32 5.94 6.35 -3.77
C ALA A 32 4.67 6.85 -4.48
N GLY A 33 3.83 7.56 -3.73
CA GLY A 33 2.51 7.99 -4.18
C GLY A 33 1.37 7.02 -3.79
N SER A 34 1.63 5.81 -3.30
CA SER A 34 0.59 4.95 -2.76
C SER A 34 0.02 5.55 -1.46
N ALA A 35 -1.30 5.50 -1.31
CA ALA A 35 -1.98 5.89 -0.07
C ALA A 35 -3.10 4.89 0.24
N PHE A 36 -3.25 4.53 1.50
CA PHE A 36 -4.24 3.56 1.98
C PHE A 36 -4.96 4.13 3.19
N ILE A 37 -6.28 3.97 3.22
CA ILE A 37 -7.08 4.22 4.42
C ILE A 37 -7.28 2.88 5.08
N LEU A 38 -6.83 2.77 6.31
CA LEU A 38 -6.89 1.58 7.13
C LEU A 38 -7.90 1.79 8.26
N ALA A 39 -8.71 0.79 8.54
CA ALA A 39 -9.59 0.77 9.70
C ALA A 39 -9.02 -0.19 10.75
N GLY A 40 -8.91 0.29 11.98
CA GLY A 40 -8.47 -0.51 13.12
C GLY A 40 -9.64 -0.96 13.98
N ASP A 41 -9.62 -2.23 14.39
CA ASP A 41 -10.55 -2.79 15.38
C ASP A 41 -9.75 -3.49 16.50
N THR A 42 -9.85 -2.96 17.71
CA THR A 42 -9.25 -3.52 18.92
C THR A 42 -10.27 -4.22 19.82
N THR A 43 -11.52 -4.27 19.41
CA THR A 43 -12.64 -4.81 20.20
C THR A 43 -13.11 -6.17 19.73
N TYR A 44 -12.86 -6.50 18.46
CA TYR A 44 -13.21 -7.79 17.89
C TYR A 44 -12.22 -8.86 18.34
N SER A 45 -12.74 -9.83 19.08
CA SER A 45 -11.94 -10.98 19.53
C SER A 45 -12.47 -12.24 18.85
N ALA A 46 -11.63 -12.92 18.11
CA ALA A 46 -11.90 -14.18 17.45
C ALA A 46 -10.69 -15.09 17.44
N ASN A 47 -10.90 -16.37 17.30
CA ASN A 47 -9.82 -17.32 17.05
C ASN A 47 -9.26 -17.08 15.65
N ILE A 48 -7.93 -17.11 15.55
CA ILE A 48 -7.27 -17.05 14.26
C ILE A 48 -7.56 -18.35 13.51
N THR A 49 -8.14 -18.21 12.32
CA THR A 49 -8.51 -19.36 11.51
C THR A 49 -7.31 -20.11 10.97
N PRO A 50 -7.38 -21.43 10.76
CA PRO A 50 -6.28 -22.22 10.23
C PRO A 50 -5.78 -21.73 8.87
N GLY A 51 -4.51 -22.02 8.58
CA GLY A 51 -3.92 -21.91 7.25
C GLY A 51 -4.32 -23.07 6.33
N GLY A 52 -3.79 -23.07 5.12
CA GLY A 52 -3.97 -24.15 4.17
C GLY A 52 -4.45 -23.68 2.79
N ALA A 53 -4.64 -24.64 1.91
CA ALA A 53 -5.10 -24.39 0.54
C ALA A 53 -6.61 -24.14 0.48
N ASN A 54 -7.04 -23.26 -0.43
CA ASN A 54 -8.45 -22.99 -0.73
C ASN A 54 -9.29 -22.60 0.50
N GLN A 55 -8.73 -21.80 1.39
CA GLN A 55 -9.39 -21.36 2.60
C GLN A 55 -10.49 -20.32 2.30
N THR A 56 -11.46 -20.26 3.20
CA THR A 56 -12.42 -19.16 3.25
C THR A 56 -12.32 -18.53 4.64
N TRP A 57 -11.83 -17.29 4.67
CA TRP A 57 -11.69 -16.51 5.89
C TRP A 57 -12.79 -15.45 5.93
N ASP A 58 -13.56 -15.43 7.01
CA ASP A 58 -14.64 -14.47 7.21
C ASP A 58 -14.34 -13.56 8.41
N TYR A 59 -14.01 -12.33 8.11
CA TYR A 59 -13.81 -11.22 9.04
C TYR A 59 -14.77 -10.07 8.75
N SER A 60 -15.95 -10.37 8.19
CA SER A 60 -17.01 -9.38 7.91
C SER A 60 -17.55 -8.69 9.16
N GLY A 61 -17.33 -9.29 10.34
CA GLY A 61 -17.74 -8.74 11.63
C GLY A 61 -16.80 -7.68 12.22
N LEU A 62 -15.66 -7.38 11.56
CA LEU A 62 -14.77 -6.30 12.01
C LEU A 62 -15.47 -4.95 11.93
N ILE A 63 -15.23 -4.10 12.93
CA ILE A 63 -15.76 -2.73 12.96
C ILE A 63 -14.70 -1.71 12.58
N ASN A 64 -15.14 -0.55 12.13
CA ASN A 64 -14.28 0.61 11.89
C ASN A 64 -14.20 1.44 13.18
N GLY A 65 -13.41 0.99 14.13
CA GLY A 65 -13.24 1.63 15.45
C GLY A 65 -12.29 2.84 15.40
N SER A 66 -11.35 2.83 14.47
CA SER A 66 -10.42 3.94 14.21
C SER A 66 -10.01 3.93 12.74
N GLN A 67 -9.62 5.08 12.21
CA GLN A 67 -9.07 5.19 10.86
C GLN A 67 -7.70 5.85 10.90
N ASP A 68 -6.80 5.36 10.06
CA ASP A 68 -5.54 6.02 9.74
C ASP A 68 -5.30 6.03 8.24
N THR A 69 -4.57 7.03 7.77
CA THR A 69 -4.16 7.15 6.37
C THR A 69 -2.66 6.96 6.29
N MET A 70 -2.24 5.86 5.67
CA MET A 70 -0.85 5.58 5.42
C MET A 70 -0.48 6.01 3.99
N GLY A 71 0.26 7.10 3.88
CA GLY A 71 0.75 7.62 2.60
C GLY A 71 2.23 7.36 2.44
N PHE A 72 2.62 6.74 1.30
CA PHE A 72 4.01 6.44 0.98
C PHE A 72 4.60 7.50 0.05
N VAL A 73 5.75 8.02 0.41
CA VAL A 73 6.52 8.98 -0.39
C VAL A 73 7.93 8.45 -0.64
N ALA A 74 8.65 9.03 -1.60
CA ALA A 74 10.08 8.78 -1.70
C ALA A 74 10.76 9.15 -0.38
N SER A 75 11.71 8.33 0.10
CA SER A 75 12.38 8.58 1.40
C SER A 75 12.99 9.98 1.48
N SER A 76 13.50 10.49 0.36
CA SER A 76 14.07 11.84 0.23
C SER A 76 13.11 12.99 0.50
N ALA A 77 11.80 12.73 0.48
CA ALA A 77 10.78 13.73 0.82
C ALA A 77 10.61 13.92 2.34
N SER A 78 11.14 13.01 3.16
CA SER A 78 11.13 13.14 4.61
C SER A 78 12.26 14.05 5.09
N PRO A 79 12.03 14.93 6.08
CA PRO A 79 13.08 15.74 6.69
C PRO A 79 14.14 14.92 7.43
N TYR A 80 13.88 13.64 7.69
CA TYR A 80 14.77 12.73 8.43
C TYR A 80 15.48 11.71 7.52
N ALA A 81 15.40 11.87 6.21
CA ALA A 81 15.98 10.94 5.21
C ALA A 81 17.46 10.64 5.42
N SER A 82 18.24 11.63 5.89
CA SER A 82 19.69 11.49 6.12
C SER A 82 20.03 10.42 7.17
N SER A 83 19.12 10.11 8.09
CA SER A 83 19.30 9.05 9.08
C SER A 83 19.04 7.65 8.53
N PHE A 84 18.45 7.54 7.31
CA PHE A 84 18.03 6.27 6.71
C PHE A 84 18.51 6.15 5.25
N PRO A 85 19.82 6.15 5.01
CA PRO A 85 20.38 6.23 3.65
C PRO A 85 20.07 5.02 2.75
N LEU A 86 19.65 3.87 3.35
CA LEU A 86 19.27 2.67 2.61
C LEU A 86 17.79 2.67 2.20
N ALA A 87 16.96 3.51 2.83
CA ALA A 87 15.54 3.56 2.54
C ALA A 87 15.26 4.24 1.20
N ASN A 88 14.32 3.69 0.44
CA ASN A 88 13.82 4.31 -0.80
C ASN A 88 12.36 4.78 -0.69
N LEU A 89 11.66 4.39 0.38
CA LEU A 89 10.32 4.83 0.72
C LEU A 89 10.23 5.31 2.17
N ALA A 90 9.28 6.19 2.44
CA ALA A 90 8.91 6.59 3.79
C ALA A 90 7.39 6.78 3.88
N ALA A 91 6.83 6.54 5.06
CA ALA A 91 5.45 6.86 5.38
C ALA A 91 5.40 7.67 6.68
N ASN A 92 4.47 8.62 6.76
CA ASN A 92 4.24 9.44 7.95
C ASN A 92 2.88 9.12 8.54
N SER A 93 2.86 8.55 9.76
CA SER A 93 1.66 8.51 10.59
C SER A 93 1.60 9.82 11.38
N GLN A 94 0.67 10.69 11.02
CA GLN A 94 0.44 11.93 11.77
C GLN A 94 -0.20 11.63 13.13
N LYS A 95 -1.00 10.58 13.22
CA LYS A 95 -1.65 10.13 14.45
C LYS A 95 -0.61 9.75 15.50
N ASP A 96 0.42 9.02 15.08
CA ASP A 96 1.46 8.50 15.99
C ASP A 96 2.69 9.41 16.06
N SER A 97 2.72 10.48 15.27
CA SER A 97 3.88 11.38 15.14
C SER A 97 5.18 10.63 14.85
N ILE A 98 5.13 9.75 13.84
CA ILE A 98 6.25 8.90 13.46
C ILE A 98 6.44 8.85 11.94
N TRP A 99 7.68 8.97 11.51
CA TRP A 99 8.11 8.60 10.16
C TRP A 99 8.66 7.19 10.19
N THR A 100 8.13 6.31 9.34
CA THR A 100 8.67 4.96 9.11
C THR A 100 9.35 4.90 7.76
N PHE A 101 10.54 4.32 7.70
CA PHE A 101 11.39 4.23 6.53
C PHE A 101 11.48 2.80 6.05
N PHE A 102 11.35 2.60 4.73
CA PHE A 102 11.28 1.27 4.13
C PHE A 102 12.29 1.12 2.99
N ILE A 103 12.67 -0.14 2.77
CA ILE A 103 13.39 -0.58 1.58
C ILE A 103 12.43 -1.46 0.79
N ASN A 104 12.05 -1.04 -0.41
CA ASN A 104 11.31 -1.85 -1.37
C ASN A 104 12.24 -2.25 -2.51
N ASN A 105 12.50 -3.56 -2.65
CA ASN A 105 13.36 -4.10 -3.69
C ASN A 105 12.86 -5.48 -4.18
N SER A 106 13.61 -6.10 -5.09
CA SER A 106 13.25 -7.40 -5.69
C SER A 106 13.28 -8.59 -4.72
N THR A 107 13.76 -8.42 -3.49
CA THR A 107 13.83 -9.48 -2.47
C THR A 107 12.82 -9.31 -1.35
N GLY A 108 12.19 -8.13 -1.24
CA GLY A 108 11.17 -7.88 -0.23
C GLY A 108 10.91 -6.41 0.08
N PHE A 109 9.99 -6.24 1.00
CA PHE A 109 9.64 -4.99 1.65
C PHE A 109 10.14 -5.05 3.10
N TYR A 110 11.05 -4.13 3.45
CA TYR A 110 11.73 -4.15 4.74
C TYR A 110 11.45 -2.84 5.47
N VAL A 111 11.28 -2.92 6.78
CA VAL A 111 11.36 -1.74 7.66
C VAL A 111 12.85 -1.47 7.91
N ASN A 112 13.34 -0.34 7.43
CA ASN A 112 14.71 0.12 7.67
C ASN A 112 14.84 0.87 8.99
N GLY A 113 13.73 1.47 9.45
CA GLY A 113 13.70 2.14 10.73
C GLY A 113 12.54 3.09 10.90
N ALA A 114 12.58 3.84 12.00
CA ALA A 114 11.57 4.82 12.34
C ALA A 114 12.19 6.05 13.00
N TYR A 115 11.50 7.19 12.84
CA TYR A 115 11.84 8.44 13.47
C TYR A 115 10.61 9.01 14.17
N PRO A 116 10.43 8.77 15.48
CA PRO A 116 9.40 9.41 16.27
C PRO A 116 9.75 10.90 16.46
N TYR A 117 8.77 11.78 16.24
CA TYR A 117 8.92 13.21 16.39
C TYR A 117 7.79 13.75 17.28
N GLY A 118 8.06 14.84 18.02
CA GLY A 118 7.04 15.47 18.87
C GLY A 118 6.58 14.64 20.08
N VAL A 119 7.24 13.52 20.36
CA VAL A 119 7.01 12.71 21.56
C VAL A 119 8.01 13.08 22.64
N ASN A 120 7.56 13.14 23.89
CA ASN A 120 8.44 13.14 25.06
C ASN A 120 9.06 11.75 25.13
N GLY A 121 10.25 11.61 24.56
CA GLY A 121 10.88 10.34 24.26
C GLY A 121 11.20 9.46 25.46
N ILE A 122 11.79 8.31 25.19
CA ILE A 122 12.30 7.38 26.21
C ILE A 122 13.34 8.09 27.04
N ALA A 123 13.14 8.14 28.36
CA ALA A 123 14.04 8.78 29.33
C ALA A 123 14.36 10.27 29.04
N GLY A 124 13.44 11.02 28.42
CA GLY A 124 13.63 12.44 28.12
C GLY A 124 14.39 12.73 26.82
N VAL A 125 14.74 11.72 26.06
CA VAL A 125 15.32 11.87 24.69
C VAL A 125 14.22 11.90 23.67
N SER A 126 14.02 13.04 23.02
CA SER A 126 13.10 13.23 21.90
C SER A 126 13.86 13.26 20.59
N ASN A 127 13.19 12.90 19.49
CA ASN A 127 13.72 13.06 18.13
C ASN A 127 14.99 12.24 17.85
N PHE A 128 14.87 10.92 17.87
CA PHE A 128 15.97 10.01 17.58
C PHE A 128 15.61 9.01 16.47
N ALA A 129 16.62 8.60 15.71
CA ALA A 129 16.45 7.60 14.65
C ALA A 129 16.57 6.19 15.24
N LEU A 130 15.54 5.38 15.02
CA LEU A 130 15.57 3.93 15.24
C LEU A 130 15.96 3.26 13.95
N VAL A 131 17.23 2.92 13.75
CA VAL A 131 17.72 2.31 12.50
C VAL A 131 17.93 0.82 12.69
N TYR A 132 17.19 0.00 11.95
CA TYR A 132 17.40 -1.45 11.93
C TYR A 132 18.63 -1.81 11.09
N ASN A 133 19.53 -2.57 11.67
CA ASN A 133 20.70 -3.13 11.01
C ASN A 133 21.02 -4.55 11.54
N PRO A 134 20.67 -5.62 10.78
CA PRO A 134 19.92 -5.60 9.50
C PRO A 134 18.49 -5.06 9.59
N SER A 135 17.97 -4.58 8.45
CA SER A 135 16.57 -4.14 8.33
C SER A 135 15.61 -5.31 8.53
N GLN A 136 14.44 -5.05 9.09
CA GLN A 136 13.43 -6.07 9.37
C GLN A 136 12.58 -6.36 8.14
N ILE A 137 12.47 -7.63 7.75
CA ILE A 137 11.58 -8.01 6.66
C ILE A 137 10.12 -7.92 7.10
N PHE A 138 9.30 -7.27 6.28
CA PHE A 138 7.86 -7.19 6.45
C PHE A 138 7.14 -8.14 5.48
N ALA A 139 7.53 -8.12 4.21
CA ALA A 139 6.97 -8.99 3.18
C ALA A 139 8.07 -9.45 2.21
N PRO A 140 8.44 -10.74 2.19
CA PRO A 140 9.38 -11.28 1.22
C PRO A 140 8.76 -11.38 -0.17
N VAL A 141 9.57 -11.19 -1.24
CA VAL A 141 9.16 -11.41 -2.63
C VAL A 141 10.29 -12.02 -3.45
N PRO A 142 10.00 -12.92 -4.41
CA PRO A 142 8.68 -13.53 -4.64
C PRO A 142 8.30 -14.49 -3.50
N PHE A 143 7.02 -14.53 -3.14
CA PHE A 143 6.56 -15.40 -2.06
C PHE A 143 5.22 -16.04 -2.41
N THR A 144 5.12 -17.35 -2.30
CA THR A 144 3.93 -18.14 -2.65
C THR A 144 3.64 -19.18 -1.59
N PHE A 145 2.42 -19.70 -1.56
CA PHE A 145 2.00 -20.71 -0.58
C PHE A 145 3.02 -21.84 -0.38
N GLY A 146 3.34 -22.14 0.87
CA GLY A 146 4.35 -23.11 1.28
C GLY A 146 5.78 -22.54 1.35
N ASN A 147 6.04 -21.32 0.90
CA ASN A 147 7.34 -20.69 1.11
C ASN A 147 7.52 -20.27 2.56
N THR A 148 8.75 -20.38 3.04
CA THR A 148 9.17 -19.93 4.38
C THR A 148 10.39 -19.03 4.28
N ARG A 149 10.54 -18.12 5.25
CA ARG A 149 11.72 -17.27 5.41
C ARG A 149 11.98 -16.96 6.86
N ASN A 150 13.25 -17.06 7.29
CA ASN A 150 13.70 -16.55 8.57
C ASN A 150 14.38 -15.20 8.38
N ASP A 151 14.23 -14.32 9.34
CA ASP A 151 14.82 -12.99 9.38
C ASP A 151 15.33 -12.68 10.79
N VAL A 152 16.38 -11.86 10.85
CA VAL A 152 16.89 -11.31 12.11
C VAL A 152 17.16 -9.84 11.88
N SER A 153 16.50 -9.01 12.67
CA SER A 153 16.71 -7.57 12.66
C SER A 153 17.13 -7.08 14.05
N ARG A 154 17.78 -5.93 14.09
CA ARG A 154 18.17 -5.30 15.36
C ARG A 154 18.33 -3.80 15.22
N PHE A 155 18.09 -3.09 16.31
CA PHE A 155 18.57 -1.73 16.47
C PHE A 155 19.21 -1.54 17.84
N LYS A 156 19.97 -0.49 17.97
CA LYS A 156 20.61 -0.07 19.20
C LYS A 156 20.40 1.43 19.40
N ILE A 157 20.06 1.84 20.59
CA ILE A 157 19.95 3.24 20.97
C ILE A 157 20.85 3.47 22.17
N ASP A 158 21.73 4.45 22.07
CA ASP A 158 22.48 4.98 23.20
C ASP A 158 21.75 6.25 23.69
N ILE A 159 21.42 6.28 24.97
CA ILE A 159 20.66 7.34 25.61
C ILE A 159 21.53 7.94 26.72
N ASP A 160 22.01 9.16 26.47
CA ASP A 160 22.81 9.88 27.45
C ASP A 160 21.91 10.86 28.19
N THR A 161 21.81 10.67 29.48
CA THR A 161 21.15 11.58 30.41
C THR A 161 22.19 12.31 31.26
N LEU A 162 21.79 13.34 32.02
CA LEU A 162 22.70 14.08 32.90
C LEU A 162 23.41 13.21 33.96
N SER A 163 22.88 12.02 34.26
CA SER A 163 23.39 11.15 35.34
C SER A 163 23.64 9.70 34.93
N GLN A 164 23.22 9.29 33.72
CA GLN A 164 23.34 7.89 33.31
C GLN A 164 23.53 7.77 31.80
N HIS A 165 24.36 6.84 31.39
CA HIS A 165 24.52 6.40 30.02
C HIS A 165 23.81 5.05 29.87
N LEU A 166 22.70 5.04 29.13
CA LEU A 166 21.89 3.85 28.90
C LEU A 166 22.07 3.37 27.48
N ARG A 167 21.96 2.06 27.29
CA ARG A 167 21.94 1.44 25.96
C ARG A 167 20.79 0.45 25.90
N LEU A 168 19.86 0.70 24.98
CA LEU A 168 18.83 -0.25 24.61
C LEU A 168 19.29 -1.03 23.36
N VAL A 169 19.25 -2.35 23.47
CA VAL A 169 19.46 -3.27 22.33
C VAL A 169 18.18 -4.03 22.10
N HIS A 170 17.61 -3.85 20.94
CA HIS A 170 16.42 -4.56 20.46
C HIS A 170 16.84 -5.52 19.34
N ARG A 171 16.45 -6.78 19.45
CA ARG A 171 16.69 -7.81 18.44
C ARG A 171 15.42 -8.61 18.22
N THR A 172 15.02 -8.74 16.95
CA THR A 172 13.85 -9.53 16.55
C THR A 172 14.29 -10.68 15.67
N GLU A 173 13.86 -11.88 16.02
CA GLU A 173 13.93 -13.08 15.18
C GLU A 173 12.53 -13.35 14.66
N SER A 174 12.36 -13.42 13.34
CA SER A 174 11.06 -13.66 12.69
C SER A 174 11.12 -14.90 11.81
N ALA A 175 10.09 -15.73 11.91
CA ALA A 175 9.82 -16.82 10.99
C ALA A 175 8.55 -16.50 10.21
N LEU A 176 8.69 -16.32 8.89
CA LEU A 176 7.60 -16.02 7.97
C LEU A 176 7.24 -17.28 7.18
N GLU A 177 5.95 -17.50 7.00
CA GLU A 177 5.39 -18.61 6.23
C GLU A 177 4.19 -18.11 5.42
N ALA A 178 4.17 -18.38 4.12
CA ALA A 178 2.96 -18.26 3.32
C ALA A 178 2.09 -19.50 3.61
N ASP A 179 1.31 -19.42 4.68
CA ASP A 179 0.66 -20.58 5.31
C ASP A 179 -0.75 -20.86 4.79
N GLY A 180 -1.28 -20.03 3.89
CA GLY A 180 -2.59 -20.27 3.32
C GLY A 180 -2.92 -19.39 2.13
N TYR A 181 -3.84 -19.86 1.27
CA TYR A 181 -4.44 -19.08 0.21
C TYR A 181 -5.93 -19.39 0.05
N GLY A 182 -6.69 -18.43 -0.45
CA GLY A 182 -8.12 -18.62 -0.63
C GLY A 182 -8.90 -17.32 -0.82
N SER A 183 -10.06 -17.22 -0.20
CA SER A 183 -10.95 -16.07 -0.24
C SER A 183 -11.06 -15.42 1.13
N LEU A 184 -10.94 -14.10 1.18
CA LEU A 184 -11.05 -13.27 2.38
C LEU A 184 -12.31 -12.40 2.29
N THR A 185 -13.19 -12.44 3.30
CA THR A 185 -14.33 -11.54 3.43
C THR A 185 -14.06 -10.54 4.55
N LEU A 186 -14.16 -9.24 4.22
CA LEU A 186 -14.03 -8.10 5.11
C LEU A 186 -15.37 -7.32 5.13
N PRO A 187 -15.58 -6.36 6.05
CA PRO A 187 -16.79 -5.55 6.07
C PRO A 187 -17.12 -4.83 4.76
N ASN A 188 -16.11 -4.51 3.97
CA ASN A 188 -16.23 -3.79 2.69
C ASN A 188 -16.26 -4.70 1.45
N GLY A 189 -16.24 -6.03 1.61
CA GLY A 189 -16.38 -6.96 0.49
C GLY A 189 -15.60 -8.25 0.60
N THR A 190 -15.76 -9.10 -0.41
CA THR A 190 -15.06 -10.39 -0.51
C THR A 190 -13.95 -10.32 -1.56
N TYR A 191 -12.78 -10.76 -1.18
CA TYR A 191 -11.55 -10.72 -1.95
C TYR A 191 -11.08 -12.14 -2.27
N PRO A 192 -11.36 -12.67 -3.48
CA PRO A 192 -10.85 -13.96 -3.90
C PRO A 192 -9.35 -13.89 -4.20
N ASN A 193 -8.71 -15.05 -4.26
CA ASN A 193 -7.29 -15.19 -4.61
C ASN A 193 -6.39 -14.35 -3.68
N THR A 194 -6.50 -14.56 -2.38
CA THR A 194 -5.63 -13.96 -1.37
C THR A 194 -4.58 -14.96 -0.90
N LEU A 195 -3.40 -14.47 -0.58
CA LEU A 195 -2.31 -15.19 0.07
C LEU A 195 -2.17 -14.70 1.51
N ARG A 196 -2.14 -15.60 2.47
CA ARG A 196 -1.85 -15.27 3.86
C ARG A 196 -0.39 -15.53 4.18
N ILE A 197 0.25 -14.55 4.80
CA ILE A 197 1.58 -14.68 5.39
C ILE A 197 1.43 -14.63 6.90
N LYS A 198 1.87 -15.69 7.56
CA LYS A 198 2.00 -15.80 9.01
C LYS A 198 3.43 -15.44 9.39
N THR A 199 3.59 -14.60 10.37
CA THR A 199 4.89 -14.22 10.94
C THR A 199 4.88 -14.50 12.44
N ILE A 200 5.81 -15.32 12.91
CA ILE A 200 6.06 -15.49 14.34
C ILE A 200 7.35 -14.75 14.65
N SER A 201 7.30 -13.83 15.61
CA SER A 201 8.45 -13.04 16.02
C SER A 201 8.77 -13.25 17.48
N THR A 202 10.06 -13.44 17.77
CA THR A 202 10.60 -13.41 19.13
C THR A 202 11.47 -12.16 19.28
N VAL A 203 11.08 -11.30 20.18
CA VAL A 203 11.76 -10.03 20.48
C VAL A 203 12.57 -10.16 21.77
N TYR A 204 13.82 -9.79 21.69
CA TYR A 204 14.76 -9.72 22.80
C TYR A 204 15.11 -8.26 23.04
N ASP A 205 14.68 -7.70 24.16
CA ASP A 205 15.06 -6.38 24.62
C ASP A 205 16.05 -6.47 25.75
N SER A 206 17.12 -5.69 25.68
CA SER A 206 18.13 -5.64 26.72
C SER A 206 18.51 -4.19 26.99
N LEU A 207 18.35 -3.77 28.23
CA LEU A 207 18.75 -2.44 28.72
C LEU A 207 20.04 -2.57 29.50
N PHE A 208 21.03 -1.80 29.11
CA PHE A 208 22.33 -1.72 29.78
C PHE A 208 22.54 -0.33 30.36
N VAL A 209 23.37 -0.25 31.37
CA VAL A 209 23.83 1.00 31.99
C VAL A 209 25.34 1.06 32.06
N ASP A 210 25.91 2.21 31.73
CA ASP A 210 27.29 2.54 32.00
C ASP A 210 27.31 3.57 33.18
N LEU A 211 27.56 3.06 34.38
CA LEU A 211 27.51 3.86 35.59
C LEU A 211 28.67 4.86 35.73
N LEU A 212 29.75 4.61 35.03
CA LEU A 212 30.99 5.40 35.17
C LEU A 212 31.25 6.29 33.96
N GLY A 213 30.47 6.14 32.85
CA GLY A 213 30.68 6.89 31.62
C GLY A 213 31.98 6.54 30.88
N ILE A 214 32.50 5.33 31.07
CA ILE A 214 33.79 4.89 30.54
C ILE A 214 33.62 3.89 29.37
N GLY A 215 32.39 3.69 28.89
CA GLY A 215 32.08 2.76 27.80
C GLY A 215 31.88 1.30 28.24
N PHE A 216 31.84 1.03 29.57
CA PHE A 216 31.60 -0.30 30.11
C PHE A 216 30.14 -0.45 30.52
N TYR A 217 29.37 -1.14 29.68
CA TYR A 217 27.94 -1.35 29.86
C TYR A 217 27.65 -2.64 30.62
N THR A 218 26.87 -2.53 31.70
CA THR A 218 26.38 -3.66 32.50
C THR A 218 24.89 -3.87 32.22
N LEU A 219 24.45 -5.11 32.04
CA LEU A 219 23.03 -5.45 31.84
C LEU A 219 22.22 -5.04 33.05
N LEU A 220 21.23 -4.17 32.85
CA LEU A 220 20.31 -3.71 33.89
C LEU A 220 19.01 -4.53 33.87
N ASN A 221 18.46 -4.77 32.69
CA ASN A 221 17.22 -5.55 32.52
C ASN A 221 17.19 -6.21 31.14
N SER A 222 16.44 -7.32 31.05
CA SER A 222 16.13 -7.94 29.75
C SER A 222 14.73 -8.53 29.77
N SER A 223 14.11 -8.57 28.58
CA SER A 223 12.82 -9.22 28.37
C SER A 223 12.83 -10.00 27.05
N VAL A 224 12.02 -11.04 27.01
CA VAL A 224 11.74 -11.81 25.79
C VAL A 224 10.26 -11.87 25.62
N THR A 225 9.77 -11.41 24.45
CA THR A 225 8.36 -11.46 24.08
C THR A 225 8.19 -12.18 22.76
N GLN A 226 7.08 -12.89 22.62
CA GLN A 226 6.72 -13.57 21.38
C GLN A 226 5.36 -13.06 20.90
N SER A 227 5.24 -12.84 19.60
CA SER A 227 4.01 -12.42 18.94
C SER A 227 3.81 -13.16 17.63
N SER A 228 2.58 -13.20 17.18
CA SER A 228 2.23 -13.69 15.85
C SER A 228 1.45 -12.62 15.10
N ASN A 229 1.77 -12.47 13.81
CA ASN A 229 1.10 -11.54 12.92
C ASN A 229 0.66 -12.28 11.66
N TYR A 230 -0.47 -11.89 11.12
CA TYR A 230 -1.03 -12.48 9.91
C TYR A 230 -1.40 -11.36 8.94
N HIS A 231 -0.90 -11.44 7.69
CA HIS A 231 -1.20 -10.47 6.66
C HIS A 231 -1.76 -11.16 5.42
N TRP A 232 -2.86 -10.63 4.87
CA TRP A 232 -3.47 -11.11 3.63
C TRP A 232 -3.17 -10.17 2.49
N TYR A 233 -2.63 -10.73 1.41
CA TYR A 233 -2.26 -10.02 0.19
C TYR A 233 -3.07 -10.52 -1.00
N ARG A 234 -3.26 -9.69 -2.00
CA ARG A 234 -3.83 -10.08 -3.29
C ARG A 234 -3.07 -9.40 -4.45
N ASN A 235 -3.20 -9.97 -5.66
CA ASN A 235 -2.73 -9.31 -6.86
C ASN A 235 -3.49 -7.98 -7.08
N SER A 236 -2.85 -7.02 -7.72
CA SER A 236 -3.39 -5.68 -8.00
C SER A 236 -3.69 -4.80 -6.77
N GLN A 237 -3.24 -5.18 -5.58
CA GLN A 237 -3.33 -4.36 -4.39
C GLN A 237 -1.92 -4.16 -3.82
N PRO A 238 -1.34 -2.94 -3.89
CA PRO A 238 0.03 -2.69 -3.42
C PRO A 238 0.09 -2.49 -1.89
N ALA A 239 -0.69 -3.26 -1.12
CA ALA A 239 -0.68 -3.36 0.33
C ALA A 239 -1.38 -4.64 0.76
N TYR A 240 -1.27 -4.98 2.05
CA TYR A 240 -2.11 -6.03 2.63
C TYR A 240 -3.58 -5.56 2.72
N LEU A 241 -4.50 -6.52 2.64
CA LEU A 241 -5.94 -6.29 2.80
C LEU A 241 -6.34 -6.28 4.27
N LEU A 242 -5.71 -7.15 5.05
CA LEU A 242 -5.95 -7.37 6.47
C LEU A 242 -4.63 -7.69 7.15
N GLY A 243 -4.36 -7.04 8.27
CA GLY A 243 -3.35 -7.37 9.26
C GLY A 243 -4.04 -7.79 10.55
N LEU A 244 -3.62 -8.90 11.15
CA LEU A 244 -4.04 -9.34 12.47
C LEU A 244 -2.82 -9.49 13.36
N ASP A 245 -2.89 -8.92 14.55
CA ASP A 245 -1.96 -9.22 15.63
C ASP A 245 -2.55 -10.30 16.52
N GLY A 246 -1.84 -11.41 16.64
CA GLY A 246 -2.24 -12.54 17.45
C GLY A 246 -1.49 -12.61 18.78
N ASP A 247 -1.98 -13.48 19.66
CA ASP A 247 -1.29 -13.83 20.90
C ASP A 247 0.04 -14.56 20.62
N SER A 248 0.82 -14.82 21.67
CA SER A 248 2.10 -15.53 21.56
C SER A 248 1.97 -16.96 21.00
N LEU A 249 0.81 -17.56 21.09
CA LEU A 249 0.50 -18.90 20.57
C LEU A 249 -0.06 -18.83 19.13
N GLY A 250 -0.42 -17.65 18.64
CA GLY A 250 -1.03 -17.47 17.33
C GLY A 250 -2.45 -18.05 17.26
N THR A 251 -3.19 -18.00 18.36
CA THR A 251 -4.53 -18.62 18.46
C THR A 251 -5.65 -17.61 18.64
N VAL A 252 -5.38 -16.49 19.27
CA VAL A 252 -6.35 -15.43 19.53
C VAL A 252 -5.89 -14.11 18.92
N MET A 253 -6.80 -13.44 18.25
CA MET A 253 -6.58 -12.11 17.70
C MET A 253 -6.68 -11.04 18.81
N ASN A 254 -5.70 -10.16 18.91
CA ASN A 254 -5.65 -9.07 19.87
C ASN A 254 -6.05 -7.72 19.23
N SER A 255 -5.71 -7.54 17.96
CA SER A 255 -6.05 -6.35 17.18
C SER A 255 -6.09 -6.68 15.69
N SER A 256 -6.78 -5.86 14.94
CA SER A 256 -6.83 -5.96 13.49
C SER A 256 -6.74 -4.60 12.83
N GLU A 257 -6.23 -4.61 11.61
CA GLU A 257 -6.22 -3.47 10.73
C GLU A 257 -6.56 -3.93 9.31
N TYR A 258 -7.58 -3.35 8.69
CA TYR A 258 -8.00 -3.73 7.35
C TYR A 258 -8.16 -2.53 6.43
N ILE A 259 -7.94 -2.76 5.14
CA ILE A 259 -8.02 -1.73 4.13
C ILE A 259 -9.47 -1.33 3.88
N LEU A 260 -9.78 -0.03 3.98
CA LEU A 260 -11.06 0.54 3.56
C LEU A 260 -11.02 0.93 2.09
N ASN A 261 -10.02 1.73 1.72
CA ASN A 261 -9.77 2.16 0.36
C ASN A 261 -8.26 2.25 0.15
N GLY A 262 -7.77 1.74 -0.97
CA GLY A 262 -6.39 1.96 -1.41
C GLY A 262 -6.42 2.81 -2.68
N THR A 263 -5.81 3.98 -2.63
CA THR A 263 -5.47 4.72 -3.83
C THR A 263 -3.99 4.50 -4.09
N SER A 264 -3.67 3.74 -5.13
CA SER A 264 -2.35 3.84 -5.75
C SER A 264 -2.38 5.13 -6.57
N THR A 265 -1.68 6.17 -6.11
CA THR A 265 -1.39 7.35 -6.95
C THR A 265 -0.14 7.12 -7.83
N GLY A 266 0.28 5.90 -8.05
CA GLY A 266 0.84 5.56 -9.33
C GLY A 266 -0.29 5.81 -10.31
N ILE A 267 -0.15 6.75 -11.25
CA ILE A 267 -1.18 7.15 -12.21
C ILE A 267 -2.16 5.98 -12.38
N GLU A 268 -3.26 5.96 -11.59
CA GLU A 268 -4.40 5.20 -11.98
C GLU A 268 -4.75 5.78 -13.35
N GLN A 269 -4.43 5.03 -14.37
CA GLN A 269 -5.26 5.14 -15.55
C GLN A 269 -6.67 4.90 -15.01
N PRO A 270 -7.56 5.90 -15.02
CA PRO A 270 -8.92 5.69 -14.57
C PRO A 270 -9.43 4.47 -15.34
N GLN A 271 -9.83 3.42 -14.62
CA GLN A 271 -10.59 2.31 -15.23
C GLN A 271 -12.08 2.71 -15.43
N GLY A 272 -12.35 3.98 -15.57
CA GLY A 272 -13.36 4.47 -16.44
C GLY A 272 -12.65 4.69 -17.76
N THR A 273 -13.13 4.13 -18.86
CA THR A 273 -12.75 4.54 -20.18
C THR A 273 -12.61 6.05 -20.15
N VAL A 274 -11.36 6.56 -20.26
CA VAL A 274 -11.14 8.01 -20.41
C VAL A 274 -11.89 8.34 -21.69
N LYS A 275 -13.12 8.81 -21.53
CA LYS A 275 -13.92 9.23 -22.66
C LYS A 275 -13.22 10.47 -23.19
N SER A 276 -12.65 10.40 -24.34
CA SER A 276 -12.15 11.56 -25.06
C SER A 276 -13.19 12.00 -26.10
N VAL A 277 -13.24 13.28 -26.34
CA VAL A 277 -14.02 13.81 -27.46
C VAL A 277 -13.12 13.93 -28.69
N ALA A 278 -13.71 13.83 -29.86
CA ALA A 278 -12.97 14.08 -31.10
C ALA A 278 -12.62 15.57 -31.20
N VAL A 279 -11.34 15.85 -31.45
CA VAL A 279 -10.77 17.19 -31.52
C VAL A 279 -10.09 17.39 -32.88
N TYR A 280 -10.49 18.42 -33.63
CA TYR A 280 -9.94 18.66 -34.96
C TYR A 280 -9.96 20.15 -35.34
N PRO A 281 -9.05 20.59 -36.23
CA PRO A 281 -7.84 19.88 -36.64
C PRO A 281 -6.87 19.74 -35.45
N ASN A 282 -6.05 18.68 -35.46
CA ASN A 282 -4.98 18.49 -34.48
C ASN A 282 -3.73 17.98 -35.22
N PRO A 283 -2.66 18.77 -35.39
CA PRO A 283 -2.43 20.10 -34.83
C PRO A 283 -3.40 21.16 -35.34
N ALA A 284 -3.75 22.11 -34.46
CA ALA A 284 -4.58 23.27 -34.75
C ALA A 284 -3.71 24.48 -35.18
N THR A 285 -4.08 25.10 -36.29
CA THR A 285 -3.38 26.31 -36.80
C THR A 285 -4.14 27.60 -36.48
N ALA A 286 -5.39 27.71 -36.89
CA ALA A 286 -6.21 28.91 -36.75
C ALA A 286 -7.35 28.70 -35.75
N GLN A 287 -7.89 27.52 -35.70
CA GLN A 287 -8.99 27.14 -34.80
C GLN A 287 -8.95 25.69 -34.44
N ILE A 288 -9.64 25.33 -33.36
CA ILE A 288 -9.83 23.97 -32.89
C ILE A 288 -11.30 23.73 -32.57
N ASN A 289 -11.81 22.54 -32.86
CA ASN A 289 -13.20 22.13 -32.64
C ASN A 289 -13.24 20.84 -31.83
N PHE A 290 -14.17 20.79 -30.88
CA PHE A 290 -14.48 19.63 -30.06
C PHE A 290 -15.87 19.11 -30.43
N ILE A 291 -16.00 17.82 -30.76
CA ILE A 291 -17.29 17.18 -30.98
C ILE A 291 -17.78 16.62 -29.64
N LEU A 292 -18.88 17.16 -29.15
CA LEU A 292 -19.44 16.79 -27.86
C LEU A 292 -20.49 15.67 -28.05
N PRO A 293 -20.37 14.55 -27.32
CA PRO A 293 -21.41 13.53 -27.29
C PRO A 293 -22.68 14.04 -26.57
N GLU A 294 -23.82 13.38 -26.81
CA GLU A 294 -25.10 13.80 -26.21
C GLU A 294 -25.09 13.88 -24.70
N THR A 295 -24.30 13.05 -24.04
CA THR A 295 -24.10 13.01 -22.58
C THR A 295 -23.29 14.20 -22.01
N ALA A 296 -22.75 15.06 -22.87
CA ALA A 296 -21.97 16.25 -22.47
C ALA A 296 -22.70 17.56 -22.78
N LYS A 297 -24.03 17.55 -22.86
CA LYS A 297 -24.81 18.71 -23.32
C LYS A 297 -25.37 19.60 -22.21
N ASN A 298 -25.47 19.10 -20.98
CA ASN A 298 -26.11 19.83 -19.88
C ASN A 298 -25.10 20.24 -18.82
N ASN A 299 -25.13 21.50 -18.40
CA ASN A 299 -24.27 22.03 -17.35
C ASN A 299 -22.78 21.73 -17.54
N THR A 300 -22.30 21.81 -18.77
CA THR A 300 -20.96 21.35 -19.14
C THR A 300 -20.03 22.55 -19.29
N SER A 301 -18.85 22.47 -18.69
CA SER A 301 -17.75 23.41 -18.88
C SER A 301 -16.54 22.73 -19.53
N ILE A 302 -15.86 23.45 -20.41
CA ILE A 302 -14.55 23.08 -20.93
C ILE A 302 -13.47 23.94 -20.30
N LYS A 303 -12.43 23.30 -19.81
CA LYS A 303 -11.22 23.93 -19.25
C LYS A 303 -10.02 23.50 -20.09
N ILE A 304 -9.15 24.44 -20.42
CA ILE A 304 -7.94 24.19 -21.22
C ILE A 304 -6.73 24.64 -20.41
N TYR A 305 -5.72 23.80 -20.37
CA TYR A 305 -4.50 24.02 -19.60
C TYR A 305 -3.28 23.92 -20.50
N ASN A 306 -2.23 24.68 -20.19
CA ASN A 306 -0.92 24.49 -20.81
C ASN A 306 -0.13 23.34 -20.14
N THR A 307 1.09 23.09 -20.59
CA THR A 307 1.98 22.04 -20.04
C THR A 307 2.41 22.27 -18.60
N GLU A 308 2.31 23.52 -18.09
CA GLU A 308 2.58 23.87 -16.70
C GLU A 308 1.36 23.69 -15.79
N GLY A 309 0.22 23.25 -16.34
CA GLY A 309 -1.05 23.12 -15.60
C GLY A 309 -1.79 24.44 -15.38
N LYS A 310 -1.34 25.54 -15.99
CA LYS A 310 -2.00 26.83 -15.91
C LYS A 310 -3.27 26.83 -16.77
N LEU A 311 -4.38 27.27 -16.18
CA LEU A 311 -5.65 27.44 -16.88
C LEU A 311 -5.50 28.56 -17.94
N VAL A 312 -5.67 28.19 -19.21
CA VAL A 312 -5.59 29.07 -20.36
C VAL A 312 -6.98 29.59 -20.78
N ARG A 313 -7.97 28.71 -20.66
CA ARG A 313 -9.36 29.03 -21.05
C ARG A 313 -10.35 28.20 -20.25
N GLU A 314 -11.48 28.83 -19.91
CA GLU A 314 -12.66 28.17 -19.35
C GLU A 314 -13.92 28.75 -20.02
N THR A 315 -14.84 27.86 -20.41
CA THR A 315 -16.09 28.27 -21.07
C THR A 315 -17.19 27.27 -20.73
N LEU A 316 -18.40 27.78 -20.46
CA LEU A 316 -19.61 26.97 -20.40
C LEU A 316 -20.05 26.63 -21.83
N ILE A 317 -20.35 25.37 -22.09
CA ILE A 317 -20.69 24.81 -23.43
C ILE A 317 -22.04 24.11 -23.38
N ASP A 318 -22.98 24.70 -22.67
CA ASP A 318 -24.29 24.12 -22.40
C ASP A 318 -25.15 24.02 -23.67
N GLY A 319 -25.78 22.87 -23.91
CA GLY A 319 -26.69 22.64 -25.03
C GLY A 319 -26.06 22.53 -26.42
N LEU A 320 -24.73 22.53 -26.54
CA LEU A 320 -24.03 22.51 -27.83
C LEU A 320 -23.67 21.10 -28.28
N ASN A 321 -23.77 20.81 -29.58
CA ASN A 321 -23.26 19.58 -30.18
C ASN A 321 -21.75 19.60 -30.44
N GLY A 322 -21.12 20.77 -30.29
CA GLY A 322 -19.71 21.00 -30.47
C GLY A 322 -19.30 22.36 -30.02
N TYR A 323 -18.05 22.53 -29.68
CA TYR A 323 -17.45 23.79 -29.27
C TYR A 323 -16.16 24.04 -30.02
N GLY A 324 -16.01 25.22 -30.61
CA GLY A 324 -14.79 25.61 -31.31
C GLY A 324 -14.32 26.99 -30.90
N PHE A 325 -13.02 27.22 -30.96
CA PHE A 325 -12.44 28.56 -30.72
C PHE A 325 -11.15 28.76 -31.53
N GLY A 326 -10.82 30.03 -31.73
CA GLY A 326 -9.58 30.43 -32.41
C GLY A 326 -8.37 30.21 -31.54
N THR A 327 -7.30 29.72 -32.16
CA THR A 327 -6.00 29.39 -31.49
C THR A 327 -4.96 30.49 -31.72
N SER A 328 -5.23 31.53 -32.49
CA SER A 328 -4.27 32.57 -32.92
C SER A 328 -3.57 33.30 -31.74
N ASN A 329 -4.17 33.30 -30.55
CA ASN A 329 -3.60 33.91 -29.35
C ASN A 329 -2.95 32.88 -28.40
N MET A 330 -2.82 31.64 -28.85
CA MET A 330 -2.15 30.55 -28.10
C MET A 330 -0.75 30.35 -28.64
N GLU A 331 0.19 30.05 -27.78
CA GLU A 331 1.54 29.70 -28.15
C GLU A 331 1.59 28.30 -28.80
N ASN A 332 2.55 28.08 -29.67
CA ASN A 332 2.78 26.73 -30.22
C ASN A 332 3.14 25.77 -29.09
N GLY A 333 2.45 24.63 -29.02
CA GLY A 333 2.69 23.66 -27.96
C GLY A 333 1.57 22.67 -27.73
N LEU A 334 1.76 21.85 -26.71
CA LEU A 334 0.79 20.84 -26.25
C LEU A 334 -0.14 21.49 -25.21
N TYR A 335 -1.44 21.23 -25.34
CA TYR A 335 -2.50 21.66 -24.42
C TYR A 335 -3.33 20.47 -23.98
N PHE A 336 -3.84 20.56 -22.75
CA PHE A 336 -4.75 19.56 -22.18
C PHE A 336 -6.14 20.20 -22.03
N TYR A 337 -7.17 19.38 -22.23
CA TYR A 337 -8.55 19.82 -21.98
C TYR A 337 -9.22 18.89 -20.98
N SER A 338 -10.12 19.46 -20.18
CA SER A 338 -11.05 18.77 -19.31
C SER A 338 -12.46 19.30 -19.57
N ILE A 339 -13.39 18.42 -19.92
CA ILE A 339 -14.80 18.74 -20.10
C ILE A 339 -15.53 18.07 -18.96
N VAL A 340 -16.15 18.88 -18.11
CA VAL A 340 -16.87 18.45 -16.90
C VAL A 340 -18.34 18.68 -17.12
N GLY A 341 -19.12 17.62 -17.12
CA GLY A 341 -20.58 17.66 -17.23
C GLY A 341 -21.25 16.85 -16.13
N THR A 342 -22.57 16.95 -16.03
CA THR A 342 -23.36 16.30 -14.98
C THR A 342 -23.26 14.76 -15.06
N ASP A 343 -23.21 14.22 -16.28
CA ASP A 343 -23.33 12.77 -16.52
C ASP A 343 -22.01 12.10 -16.94
N ALA A 344 -21.01 12.88 -17.36
CA ALA A 344 -19.71 12.33 -17.76
C ALA A 344 -18.63 13.42 -17.82
N ASN A 345 -17.38 12.98 -17.58
CA ASN A 345 -16.19 13.79 -17.74
C ASN A 345 -15.37 13.28 -18.91
N TYR A 346 -14.82 14.20 -19.72
CA TYR A 346 -13.97 13.90 -20.87
C TYR A 346 -12.65 14.65 -20.71
N ASN A 347 -11.56 13.98 -20.98
CA ASN A 347 -10.21 14.57 -20.92
C ASN A 347 -9.42 14.19 -22.18
N GLY A 348 -8.49 15.03 -22.55
CA GLY A 348 -7.61 14.74 -23.67
C GLY A 348 -6.59 15.85 -23.88
N ARG A 349 -5.94 15.79 -25.04
CA ARG A 349 -4.89 16.73 -25.44
C ARG A 349 -4.97 17.10 -26.90
N PHE A 350 -4.44 18.27 -27.25
CA PHE A 350 -4.26 18.72 -28.60
C PHE A 350 -2.99 19.55 -28.76
N VAL A 351 -2.54 19.73 -29.99
CA VAL A 351 -1.34 20.52 -30.31
C VAL A 351 -1.78 21.77 -31.08
N VAL A 352 -1.21 22.92 -30.71
CA VAL A 352 -1.29 24.16 -31.49
C VAL A 352 0.04 24.33 -32.23
N ALA A 353 -0.04 24.58 -33.55
CA ALA A 353 1.12 24.82 -34.40
C ALA A 353 0.70 25.82 -35.50
N HIS A 354 1.20 27.05 -35.39
CA HIS A 354 1.02 28.12 -36.37
C HIS A 354 2.09 28.09 -37.44
#